data_b6ee0117ffa5538cba7318c645d1a17b
#
_entry.id   b6ee0117ffa5538cba7318c645d1a17b
#
_cell.length_a   1.000
_cell.length_b   1.000
_cell.length_c   1.000
_cell.angle_alpha   90.00
_cell.angle_beta   90.00
_cell.angle_gamma   90.00
#
_symmetry.space_group_name_H-M   'P 1'
#
loop_
_entity.id
_entity.type
_entity.pdbx_description
1 polymer ?
#
loop_
_entity_poly.entity_id
_entity_poly.type
_entity_poly.pdbx_seq_one_letter_code
_entity_poly.pdbx_strand_id
1 'polypeptide(L)'
;MNIPYISRYKINLSSAVVSCAAFVCMSAYPVFSQPAKGANKFLGNITVMSSIRSDYLKYWNQITGENESKWESVERTRDKMSWAGTDRIAKYSRENGIAWKFHCLVWGSQYPGWMNNLSQSEQLEEITEWLDSAAARYPDVQMIDVINEAYPSHKPPPFKNALGGDGSTGYDWMIKIFKMTRDRWPNAVLIYNDYNTIEWGSEVDWQVKMATAMKKNNSEMDAIGVQAHDAWKVATNTVKGNIDKLAATGYPIIVSEYDIGESNDSRQKQIMEEQFTMFWNHPKIVGVTYWGYIVGRTWRNGTGLLNDGGAERPALTWLVDFVKKNPNPPNDYPKLVKMPDDVSVAPHTTYTIISKKADVSGPMQIFNLQGRLSSSRLENSQPMSVVPVNSAHGCYIINYKDMQGGTIKSLR
;
A
#
# COMPACT_ATOMS: atom_id res chain seq x y z
N MET A 1 65.46 55.04 -39.05
CA MET A 1 64.48 53.97 -39.33
C MET A 1 63.32 54.17 -38.39
N ASN A 2 62.18 54.63 -38.92
CA ASN A 2 61.03 55.03 -38.19
C ASN A 2 60.14 53.84 -37.84
N ILE A 3 59.77 53.71 -36.59
CA ILE A 3 58.76 52.79 -36.10
C ILE A 3 57.48 53.57 -35.93
N PRO A 4 56.29 53.20 -36.49
CA PRO A 4 55.08 53.91 -36.35
C PRO A 4 54.33 53.50 -35.06
N TYR A 5 53.75 54.50 -34.49
CA TYR A 5 52.93 54.56 -33.28
C TYR A 5 51.60 53.82 -33.49
N ILE A 6 51.23 52.88 -32.60
CA ILE A 6 49.95 52.19 -32.62
C ILE A 6 49.01 52.93 -31.68
N SER A 7 47.96 53.51 -32.28
CA SER A 7 46.82 54.16 -31.57
C SER A 7 45.99 53.17 -30.76
N ARG A 8 45.77 53.48 -29.51
CA ARG A 8 44.85 52.71 -28.61
C ARG A 8 43.39 53.13 -28.90
N TYR A 9 42.61 52.22 -29.42
CA TYR A 9 41.16 52.38 -29.46
C TYR A 9 40.59 52.01 -28.08
N LYS A 10 39.85 52.96 -27.45
CA LYS A 10 39.01 52.72 -26.29
C LYS A 10 37.67 52.16 -26.78
N ILE A 11 37.37 50.95 -26.44
CA ILE A 11 36.06 50.33 -26.65
C ILE A 11 35.21 50.71 -25.43
N ASN A 12 34.17 51.54 -25.62
CA ASN A 12 33.15 51.79 -24.67
C ASN A 12 32.17 50.60 -24.68
N LEU A 13 32.20 49.78 -23.63
CA LEU A 13 31.17 48.79 -23.37
C LEU A 13 29.98 49.46 -22.69
N SER A 14 28.99 49.83 -23.45
CA SER A 14 27.64 50.15 -22.89
C SER A 14 27.00 48.84 -22.43
N SER A 15 26.72 48.77 -21.12
CA SER A 15 26.06 47.65 -20.49
C SER A 15 24.60 47.58 -20.94
N ALA A 16 24.30 46.70 -21.89
CA ALA A 16 22.93 46.29 -22.17
C ALA A 16 22.53 45.21 -21.16
N VAL A 17 21.77 45.59 -20.16
CA VAL A 17 21.11 44.64 -19.25
C VAL A 17 19.96 44.00 -20.03
N VAL A 18 20.18 42.79 -20.54
CA VAL A 18 19.10 41.96 -21.07
C VAL A 18 18.41 41.29 -19.89
N SER A 19 17.29 41.87 -19.45
CA SER A 19 16.37 41.21 -18.52
C SER A 19 15.68 40.05 -19.23
N CYS A 20 16.20 38.82 -19.09
CA CYS A 20 15.46 37.63 -19.38
C CYS A 20 14.41 37.43 -18.31
N ALA A 21 13.18 37.92 -18.55
CA ALA A 21 12.02 37.51 -17.80
C ALA A 21 11.73 36.02 -18.16
N ALA A 22 12.18 35.11 -17.34
CA ALA A 22 11.74 33.73 -17.42
C ALA A 22 10.27 33.67 -17.02
N PHE A 23 9.38 33.63 -18.00
CA PHE A 23 7.99 33.26 -17.80
C PHE A 23 7.98 31.80 -17.38
N VAL A 24 7.99 31.53 -16.08
CA VAL A 24 7.61 30.22 -15.54
C VAL A 24 6.10 30.12 -15.78
N CYS A 25 5.70 29.47 -16.88
CA CYS A 25 4.36 28.95 -17.04
C CYS A 25 4.16 27.90 -15.92
N MET A 26 3.76 28.34 -14.74
CA MET A 26 3.10 27.47 -13.79
C MET A 26 1.77 27.08 -14.45
N SER A 27 1.75 25.92 -15.09
CA SER A 27 0.50 25.23 -15.38
C SER A 27 -0.17 25.04 -14.02
N ALA A 28 -1.15 25.88 -13.71
CA ALA A 28 -2.00 25.71 -12.56
C ALA A 28 -2.81 24.42 -12.80
N TYR A 29 -2.27 23.28 -12.37
CA TYR A 29 -3.08 22.09 -12.23
C TYR A 29 -4.21 22.47 -11.25
N PRO A 30 -5.47 22.17 -11.59
CA PRO A 30 -6.56 22.43 -10.67
C PRO A 30 -6.23 21.71 -9.37
N VAL A 31 -6.05 22.47 -8.30
CA VAL A 31 -5.90 21.91 -6.95
C VAL A 31 -7.29 21.37 -6.58
N PHE A 32 -7.51 20.12 -6.91
CA PHE A 32 -8.72 19.42 -6.47
C PHE A 32 -8.64 19.32 -4.94
N SER A 33 -9.54 19.97 -4.27
CA SER A 33 -9.71 19.78 -2.83
C SER A 33 -10.40 18.45 -2.62
N GLN A 34 -9.63 17.39 -2.30
CA GLN A 34 -10.16 16.10 -1.90
C GLN A 34 -11.16 16.29 -0.75
N PRO A 35 -12.34 15.67 -0.77
CA PRO A 35 -13.36 15.84 0.28
C PRO A 35 -12.81 15.55 1.68
N ALA A 36 -12.01 14.53 1.83
CA ALA A 36 -11.40 14.12 3.10
C ALA A 36 -9.99 14.70 3.33
N LYS A 37 -9.56 15.73 2.59
CA LYS A 37 -8.26 16.35 2.82
C LYS A 37 -8.23 17.03 4.20
N GLY A 38 -7.29 16.59 5.04
CA GLY A 38 -7.16 17.07 6.42
C GLY A 38 -8.20 16.50 7.39
N ALA A 39 -9.10 15.61 6.93
CA ALA A 39 -9.98 14.89 7.82
C ALA A 39 -9.20 13.88 8.69
N ASN A 40 -9.74 13.55 9.86
CA ASN A 40 -9.15 12.55 10.75
C ASN A 40 -9.49 11.09 10.37
N LYS A 41 -10.21 10.90 9.24
CA LYS A 41 -10.47 9.61 8.58
C LYS A 41 -10.14 9.73 7.10
N PHE A 42 -9.70 8.64 6.49
CA PHE A 42 -9.50 8.62 5.04
C PHE A 42 -10.79 8.22 4.30
N LEU A 43 -10.90 8.70 3.05
CA LEU A 43 -11.87 8.26 2.05
C LEU A 43 -11.12 7.79 0.82
N GLY A 44 -11.12 6.48 0.59
CA GLY A 44 -10.34 5.83 -0.45
C GLY A 44 -11.14 5.21 -1.58
N ASN A 45 -10.40 4.79 -2.60
CA ASN A 45 -10.92 3.97 -3.69
C ASN A 45 -9.83 3.05 -4.27
N ILE A 46 -10.25 2.17 -5.18
CA ILE A 46 -9.35 1.31 -5.94
C ILE A 46 -8.94 1.94 -7.27
N THR A 47 -7.92 1.35 -7.90
CA THR A 47 -7.59 1.57 -9.31
C THR A 47 -8.76 1.18 -10.21
N VAL A 48 -8.79 1.70 -11.43
CA VAL A 48 -9.82 1.39 -12.42
C VAL A 48 -9.20 0.59 -13.56
N MET A 49 -9.50 -0.70 -13.64
CA MET A 49 -8.91 -1.60 -14.65
C MET A 49 -7.39 -1.44 -14.76
N SER A 50 -6.72 -1.51 -13.61
CA SER A 50 -5.26 -1.34 -13.48
C SER A 50 -4.73 0.03 -13.91
N SER A 51 -5.57 1.06 -13.95
CA SER A 51 -5.16 2.44 -14.21
C SER A 51 -5.62 3.39 -13.10
N ILE A 52 -5.01 4.56 -13.02
CA ILE A 52 -5.41 5.63 -12.11
C ILE A 52 -5.92 6.78 -12.98
N ARG A 53 -7.19 7.13 -12.80
CA ARG A 53 -7.81 8.20 -13.59
C ARG A 53 -7.31 9.57 -13.15
N SER A 54 -7.28 10.51 -14.08
CA SER A 54 -6.85 11.90 -13.83
C SER A 54 -7.73 12.66 -12.82
N ASP A 55 -8.98 12.22 -12.64
CA ASP A 55 -9.92 12.78 -11.66
C ASP A 55 -9.88 12.12 -10.28
N TYR A 56 -8.97 11.15 -10.04
CA TYR A 56 -8.88 10.40 -8.79
C TYR A 56 -8.79 11.31 -7.57
N LEU A 57 -7.89 12.27 -7.59
CA LEU A 57 -7.67 13.20 -6.47
C LEU A 57 -8.81 14.21 -6.26
N LYS A 58 -9.76 14.30 -7.17
CA LYS A 58 -10.98 15.10 -6.95
C LYS A 58 -11.83 14.50 -5.82
N TYR A 59 -11.74 13.18 -5.62
CA TYR A 59 -12.65 12.43 -4.75
C TYR A 59 -11.95 11.71 -3.58
N TRP A 60 -10.74 11.18 -3.78
CA TRP A 60 -10.14 10.18 -2.92
C TRP A 60 -8.78 10.61 -2.38
N ASN A 61 -8.52 10.33 -1.09
CA ASN A 61 -7.23 10.60 -0.42
C ASN A 61 -6.56 9.32 0.11
N GLN A 62 -7.03 8.14 -0.31
CA GLN A 62 -6.40 6.85 -0.08
C GLN A 62 -6.56 6.00 -1.33
N ILE A 63 -5.55 5.21 -1.70
CA ILE A 63 -5.56 4.35 -2.89
C ILE A 63 -5.28 2.89 -2.54
N THR A 64 -5.97 1.96 -3.21
CA THR A 64 -5.72 0.52 -3.16
C THR A 64 -5.63 -0.01 -4.59
N GLY A 65 -4.71 -0.93 -4.88
CA GLY A 65 -4.72 -1.67 -6.13
C GLY A 65 -5.80 -2.75 -6.10
N GLU A 66 -6.68 -2.79 -7.11
CA GLU A 66 -7.70 -3.85 -7.16
C GLU A 66 -7.07 -5.24 -7.33
N ASN A 67 -6.07 -5.36 -8.23
CA ASN A 67 -5.42 -6.63 -8.54
C ASN A 67 -3.90 -6.54 -8.60
N GLU A 68 -3.32 -5.36 -8.73
CA GLU A 68 -1.93 -5.11 -9.13
C GLU A 68 -0.90 -5.61 -8.14
N SER A 69 -1.24 -5.65 -6.84
CA SER A 69 -0.36 -6.09 -5.76
C SER A 69 -0.67 -7.48 -5.22
N LYS A 70 -1.61 -8.21 -5.82
CA LYS A 70 -1.88 -9.61 -5.46
C LYS A 70 -0.74 -10.50 -5.93
N TRP A 71 -0.40 -11.52 -5.15
CA TRP A 71 0.79 -12.33 -5.39
C TRP A 71 0.81 -12.96 -6.79
N GLU A 72 -0.32 -13.55 -7.26
CA GLU A 72 -0.41 -14.10 -8.62
C GLU A 72 -0.15 -13.05 -9.72
N SER A 73 -0.58 -11.79 -9.49
CA SER A 73 -0.38 -10.72 -10.46
C SER A 73 1.08 -10.30 -10.57
N VAL A 74 1.80 -10.39 -9.46
CA VAL A 74 3.22 -10.03 -9.38
C VAL A 74 4.12 -11.19 -9.79
N GLU A 75 3.83 -12.41 -9.33
CA GLU A 75 4.70 -13.56 -9.52
C GLU A 75 3.96 -14.77 -10.14
N ARG A 76 3.47 -14.59 -11.35
CA ARG A 76 2.79 -15.65 -12.10
C ARG A 76 3.70 -16.86 -12.39
N THR A 77 4.98 -16.61 -12.57
CA THR A 77 6.03 -17.61 -12.76
C THR A 77 7.00 -17.51 -11.60
N ARG A 78 7.33 -18.65 -10.96
CA ARG A 78 8.25 -18.74 -9.84
C ARG A 78 9.57 -17.99 -10.13
N ASP A 79 10.07 -17.23 -9.17
CA ASP A 79 11.29 -16.42 -9.24
C ASP A 79 11.27 -15.31 -10.33
N LYS A 80 10.07 -14.92 -10.82
CA LYS A 80 9.91 -13.86 -11.85
C LYS A 80 8.86 -12.85 -11.43
N MET A 81 9.27 -11.89 -10.60
CA MET A 81 8.38 -10.85 -10.10
C MET A 81 8.24 -9.67 -11.07
N SER A 82 7.00 -9.27 -11.36
CA SER A 82 6.63 -8.12 -12.20
C SER A 82 5.88 -7.07 -11.38
N TRP A 83 6.58 -6.03 -11.00
CA TRP A 83 6.07 -5.00 -10.08
C TRP A 83 5.44 -3.78 -10.75
N ALA A 84 5.41 -3.71 -12.09
CA ALA A 84 5.04 -2.49 -12.82
C ALA A 84 3.66 -1.91 -12.42
N GLY A 85 2.69 -2.77 -12.12
CA GLY A 85 1.36 -2.35 -11.65
C GLY A 85 1.43 -1.72 -10.26
N THR A 86 2.06 -2.42 -9.34
CA THR A 86 2.23 -2.00 -7.94
C THR A 86 3.11 -0.74 -7.83
N ASP A 87 4.19 -0.65 -8.63
CA ASP A 87 5.07 0.53 -8.70
C ASP A 87 4.31 1.80 -9.06
N ARG A 88 3.37 1.69 -10.00
CA ARG A 88 2.54 2.82 -10.43
C ARG A 88 1.69 3.36 -9.28
N ILE A 89 1.12 2.47 -8.46
CA ILE A 89 0.30 2.85 -7.30
C ILE A 89 1.18 3.48 -6.22
N ALA A 90 2.29 2.84 -5.86
CA ALA A 90 3.23 3.34 -4.87
C ALA A 90 3.79 4.72 -5.25
N LYS A 91 4.18 4.89 -6.53
CA LYS A 91 4.62 6.18 -7.08
C LYS A 91 3.53 7.24 -6.96
N TYR A 92 2.30 6.90 -7.38
CA TYR A 92 1.16 7.84 -7.33
C TYR A 92 0.83 8.27 -5.90
N SER A 93 0.84 7.34 -4.95
CA SER A 93 0.65 7.62 -3.52
C SER A 93 1.67 8.64 -3.02
N ARG A 94 2.97 8.40 -3.24
CA ARG A 94 4.06 9.29 -2.81
C ARG A 94 3.98 10.67 -3.46
N GLU A 95 3.76 10.73 -4.78
CA GLU A 95 3.72 12.00 -5.52
C GLU A 95 2.54 12.89 -5.14
N ASN A 96 1.47 12.32 -4.61
CA ASN A 96 0.24 13.04 -4.27
C ASN A 96 -0.04 13.10 -2.77
N GLY A 97 0.85 12.56 -1.92
CA GLY A 97 0.70 12.59 -0.47
C GLY A 97 -0.59 11.91 0.02
N ILE A 98 -1.01 10.82 -0.63
CA ILE A 98 -2.21 10.04 -0.23
C ILE A 98 -1.82 8.67 0.29
N ALA A 99 -2.54 8.16 1.29
CA ALA A 99 -2.25 6.86 1.86
C ALA A 99 -2.47 5.72 0.86
N TRP A 100 -1.60 4.69 0.91
CA TRP A 100 -1.70 3.50 0.09
C TRP A 100 -1.93 2.26 0.96
N LYS A 101 -2.88 1.42 0.55
CA LYS A 101 -3.12 0.09 1.11
C LYS A 101 -2.65 -0.98 0.11
N PHE A 102 -1.67 -1.79 0.52
CA PHE A 102 -1.22 -2.96 -0.23
C PHE A 102 -2.26 -4.08 -0.07
N HIS A 103 -2.89 -4.50 -1.15
CA HIS A 103 -3.91 -5.54 -1.16
C HIS A 103 -3.50 -6.66 -2.13
N CYS A 104 -3.16 -7.84 -1.65
CA CYS A 104 -2.92 -8.31 -0.29
C CYS A 104 -1.72 -9.27 -0.27
N LEU A 105 -1.16 -9.58 0.90
CA LEU A 105 0.01 -10.45 0.97
C LEU A 105 -0.36 -11.94 0.89
N VAL A 106 -1.33 -12.39 1.69
CA VAL A 106 -1.72 -13.81 1.79
C VAL A 106 -3.22 -13.96 1.59
N TRP A 107 -3.59 -14.77 0.61
CA TRP A 107 -4.97 -15.09 0.27
C TRP A 107 -5.04 -16.49 -0.37
N GLY A 108 -6.14 -17.20 -0.19
CA GLY A 108 -6.40 -18.49 -0.83
C GLY A 108 -7.00 -18.38 -2.24
N SER A 109 -7.07 -17.17 -2.79
CA SER A 109 -7.36 -16.88 -4.18
C SER A 109 -6.28 -15.97 -4.75
N GLN A 110 -6.11 -15.93 -6.06
CA GLN A 110 -5.12 -15.09 -6.76
C GLN A 110 -3.70 -15.14 -6.14
N TYR A 111 -3.29 -16.34 -5.65
CA TYR A 111 -1.92 -16.69 -5.33
C TYR A 111 -1.31 -17.51 -6.47
N PRO A 112 0.03 -17.58 -6.61
CA PRO A 112 0.66 -18.33 -7.70
C PRO A 112 0.33 -19.83 -7.63
N GLY A 113 -0.29 -20.37 -8.69
CA GLY A 113 -0.75 -21.76 -8.72
C GLY A 113 0.37 -22.80 -8.59
N TRP A 114 1.63 -22.43 -8.91
CA TRP A 114 2.81 -23.31 -8.74
C TRP A 114 3.11 -23.61 -7.26
N MET A 115 2.65 -22.77 -6.31
CA MET A 115 2.74 -23.02 -4.87
C MET A 115 2.16 -24.38 -4.44
N ASN A 116 1.11 -24.86 -5.12
CA ASN A 116 0.45 -26.12 -4.78
C ASN A 116 1.32 -27.36 -5.02
N ASN A 117 2.39 -27.23 -5.81
CA ASN A 117 3.30 -28.33 -6.15
C ASN A 117 4.55 -28.37 -5.24
N LEU A 118 4.64 -27.48 -4.27
CA LEU A 118 5.79 -27.34 -3.39
C LEU A 118 5.56 -28.06 -2.06
N SER A 119 6.63 -28.55 -1.46
CA SER A 119 6.64 -29.00 -0.07
C SER A 119 6.39 -27.82 0.89
N GLN A 120 5.98 -28.12 2.13
CA GLN A 120 5.74 -27.06 3.13
C GLN A 120 6.99 -26.21 3.42
N SER A 121 8.19 -26.80 3.36
CA SER A 121 9.45 -26.07 3.51
C SER A 121 9.69 -25.10 2.36
N GLU A 122 9.50 -25.57 1.11
CA GLU A 122 9.60 -24.69 -0.07
C GLU A 122 8.53 -23.61 -0.06
N GLN A 123 7.28 -23.94 0.30
CA GLN A 123 6.21 -22.94 0.45
C GLN A 123 6.60 -21.84 1.45
N LEU A 124 7.24 -22.19 2.58
CA LEU A 124 7.70 -21.20 3.55
C LEU A 124 8.85 -20.35 3.00
N GLU A 125 9.75 -20.94 2.22
CA GLU A 125 10.80 -20.20 1.53
C GLU A 125 10.20 -19.16 0.57
N GLU A 126 9.23 -19.57 -0.26
CA GLU A 126 8.56 -18.67 -1.21
C GLU A 126 7.76 -17.56 -0.52
N ILE A 127 7.03 -17.89 0.55
CA ILE A 127 6.33 -16.87 1.36
C ILE A 127 7.34 -15.86 1.92
N THR A 128 8.48 -16.32 2.38
CA THR A 128 9.55 -15.47 2.91
C THR A 128 10.12 -14.55 1.82
N GLU A 129 10.42 -15.12 0.64
CA GLU A 129 10.91 -14.35 -0.50
C GLU A 129 9.90 -13.31 -0.99
N TRP A 130 8.60 -13.67 -1.06
CA TRP A 130 7.52 -12.76 -1.39
C TRP A 130 7.47 -11.55 -0.45
N LEU A 131 7.49 -11.79 0.87
CA LEU A 131 7.50 -10.74 1.88
C LEU A 131 8.78 -9.88 1.79
N ASP A 132 9.94 -10.49 1.65
CA ASP A 132 11.23 -9.79 1.55
C ASP A 132 11.28 -8.90 0.31
N SER A 133 10.84 -9.41 -0.83
CA SER A 133 10.82 -8.69 -2.10
C SER A 133 9.87 -7.50 -2.08
N ALA A 134 8.66 -7.70 -1.53
CA ALA A 134 7.69 -6.62 -1.38
C ALA A 134 8.19 -5.55 -0.39
N ALA A 135 8.78 -5.93 0.73
CA ALA A 135 9.28 -5.01 1.74
C ALA A 135 10.49 -4.21 1.26
N ALA A 136 11.42 -4.85 0.56
CA ALA A 136 12.56 -4.17 -0.03
C ALA A 136 12.13 -3.11 -1.04
N ARG A 137 11.03 -3.34 -1.75
CA ARG A 137 10.52 -2.44 -2.77
C ARG A 137 9.62 -1.33 -2.22
N TYR A 138 8.83 -1.63 -1.21
CA TYR A 138 7.81 -0.74 -0.63
C TYR A 138 7.93 -0.63 0.89
N PRO A 139 9.08 -0.19 1.43
CA PRO A 139 9.28 -0.11 2.88
C PRO A 139 8.40 0.94 3.57
N ASP A 140 7.84 1.85 2.80
CA ASP A 140 7.07 3.02 3.23
C ASP A 140 5.56 2.87 3.05
N VAL A 141 5.07 1.68 2.72
CA VAL A 141 3.61 1.44 2.61
C VAL A 141 2.91 1.71 3.95
N GLN A 142 1.75 2.38 3.90
CA GLN A 142 1.07 2.81 5.11
C GLN A 142 0.14 1.75 5.70
N MET A 143 -0.50 0.96 4.85
CA MET A 143 -1.45 -0.09 5.24
C MET A 143 -1.23 -1.36 4.41
N ILE A 144 -1.43 -2.52 5.03
CA ILE A 144 -1.25 -3.82 4.37
C ILE A 144 -2.39 -4.76 4.78
N ASP A 145 -3.15 -5.26 3.83
CA ASP A 145 -4.00 -6.41 4.02
C ASP A 145 -3.11 -7.66 4.07
N VAL A 146 -2.70 -8.06 5.29
CA VAL A 146 -1.77 -9.18 5.51
C VAL A 146 -2.42 -10.49 5.14
N ILE A 147 -3.65 -10.68 5.62
CA ILE A 147 -4.47 -11.85 5.32
C ILE A 147 -5.80 -11.35 4.75
N ASN A 148 -6.20 -11.96 3.62
CA ASN A 148 -7.50 -11.72 3.00
C ASN A 148 -8.36 -12.99 3.02
N GLU A 149 -9.63 -12.86 3.44
CA GLU A 149 -10.70 -13.86 3.32
C GLU A 149 -10.38 -15.24 3.91
N ALA A 150 -9.92 -15.29 5.15
CA ALA A 150 -9.53 -16.54 5.79
C ALA A 150 -10.60 -17.17 6.70
N TYR A 151 -11.83 -16.65 6.69
CA TYR A 151 -12.95 -17.38 7.30
C TYR A 151 -13.05 -18.80 6.70
N PRO A 152 -13.30 -19.86 7.48
CA PRO A 152 -13.16 -21.25 7.02
C PRO A 152 -13.93 -21.62 5.76
N SER A 153 -15.08 -21.00 5.50
CA SER A 153 -15.85 -21.20 4.27
C SER A 153 -15.56 -20.20 3.17
N HIS A 154 -14.65 -19.24 3.39
CA HIS A 154 -14.19 -18.31 2.37
C HIS A 154 -12.97 -18.84 1.62
N LYS A 155 -11.84 -18.13 1.61
CA LYS A 155 -10.64 -18.51 0.86
C LYS A 155 -9.39 -18.53 1.72
N PRO A 156 -9.34 -19.37 2.80
CA PRO A 156 -8.11 -19.55 3.55
C PRO A 156 -7.01 -20.11 2.63
N PRO A 157 -5.74 -19.66 2.79
CA PRO A 157 -4.66 -20.08 1.90
C PRO A 157 -4.38 -21.60 2.06
N PRO A 158 -4.29 -22.37 0.95
CA PRO A 158 -4.04 -23.80 1.02
C PRO A 158 -2.66 -24.14 1.59
N PHE A 159 -1.73 -23.19 1.56
CA PHE A 159 -0.38 -23.31 2.10
C PHE A 159 -0.25 -22.87 3.57
N LYS A 160 -1.36 -22.70 4.32
CA LYS A 160 -1.33 -22.30 5.74
C LYS A 160 -0.49 -23.24 6.62
N ASN A 161 -0.36 -24.52 6.23
CA ASN A 161 0.45 -25.48 6.99
C ASN A 161 1.95 -25.17 6.94
N ALA A 162 2.46 -24.55 5.91
CA ALA A 162 3.83 -24.03 5.85
C ALA A 162 4.10 -22.96 6.91
N LEU A 163 3.05 -22.25 7.31
CA LEU A 163 3.08 -21.26 8.38
C LEU A 163 2.79 -21.83 9.77
N GLY A 164 2.61 -23.16 9.90
CA GLY A 164 2.36 -23.84 11.17
C GLY A 164 0.92 -24.33 11.37
N GLY A 165 0.05 -24.11 10.37
CA GLY A 165 -1.35 -24.55 10.43
C GLY A 165 -2.14 -23.84 11.52
N ASP A 166 -3.24 -24.45 11.93
CA ASP A 166 -4.11 -23.86 12.96
C ASP A 166 -3.47 -23.94 14.36
N GLY A 167 -2.57 -24.91 14.58
CA GLY A 167 -1.78 -25.06 15.80
C GLY A 167 -2.60 -25.13 17.09
N SER A 168 -2.00 -24.73 18.21
CA SER A 168 -2.61 -24.81 19.52
C SER A 168 -3.65 -23.73 19.80
N THR A 169 -3.54 -22.58 19.12
CA THR A 169 -4.47 -21.45 19.29
C THR A 169 -5.68 -21.52 18.36
N GLY A 170 -5.63 -22.35 17.32
CA GLY A 170 -6.55 -22.36 16.19
C GLY A 170 -6.20 -21.32 15.11
N TYR A 171 -5.17 -20.48 15.35
CA TYR A 171 -4.78 -19.34 14.50
C TYR A 171 -3.27 -19.18 14.38
N ASP A 172 -2.46 -20.22 14.68
CA ASP A 172 -0.99 -20.11 14.76
C ASP A 172 -0.37 -19.62 13.45
N TRP A 173 -0.87 -20.06 12.30
CA TRP A 173 -0.42 -19.59 10.99
C TRP A 173 -0.69 -18.10 10.78
N MET A 174 -1.85 -17.59 11.25
CA MET A 174 -2.18 -16.16 11.16
C MET A 174 -1.23 -15.34 12.03
N ILE A 175 -1.02 -15.78 13.27
CA ILE A 175 -0.10 -15.11 14.20
C ILE A 175 1.31 -15.06 13.59
N LYS A 176 1.77 -16.17 12.99
CA LYS A 176 3.10 -16.26 12.38
C LYS A 176 3.25 -15.27 11.22
N ILE A 177 2.30 -15.24 10.28
CA ILE A 177 2.42 -14.34 9.11
C ILE A 177 2.36 -12.86 9.50
N PHE A 178 1.52 -12.48 10.47
CA PHE A 178 1.50 -11.11 10.99
C PHE A 178 2.84 -10.71 11.62
N LYS A 179 3.48 -11.58 12.41
CA LYS A 179 4.82 -11.34 12.97
C LYS A 179 5.88 -11.22 11.87
N MET A 180 5.89 -12.14 10.91
CA MET A 180 6.79 -12.06 9.76
C MET A 180 6.61 -10.77 8.95
N THR A 181 5.39 -10.26 8.88
CA THR A 181 5.08 -8.99 8.22
C THR A 181 5.57 -7.81 9.06
N ARG A 182 5.34 -7.81 10.37
CA ARG A 182 5.78 -6.73 11.27
C ARG A 182 7.30 -6.57 11.27
N ASP A 183 8.05 -7.68 11.22
CA ASP A 183 9.51 -7.64 11.14
C ASP A 183 10.01 -6.86 9.92
N ARG A 184 9.22 -6.80 8.84
CA ARG A 184 9.55 -6.14 7.57
C ARG A 184 8.97 -4.73 7.45
N TRP A 185 7.80 -4.52 8.01
CA TRP A 185 7.11 -3.23 7.99
C TRP A 185 6.77 -2.76 9.41
N PRO A 186 7.76 -2.23 10.14
CA PRO A 186 7.58 -1.84 11.54
C PRO A 186 6.55 -0.72 11.75
N ASN A 187 6.26 0.06 10.71
CA ASN A 187 5.39 1.24 10.79
C ASN A 187 4.06 1.11 10.04
N ALA A 188 3.87 0.07 9.22
CA ALA A 188 2.62 -0.12 8.49
C ALA A 188 1.49 -0.60 9.41
N VAL A 189 0.26 -0.21 9.08
CA VAL A 189 -0.95 -0.75 9.71
C VAL A 189 -1.23 -2.13 9.10
N LEU A 190 -1.14 -3.17 9.92
CA LEU A 190 -1.32 -4.56 9.53
C LEU A 190 -2.78 -5.01 9.74
N ILE A 191 -3.43 -5.43 8.68
CA ILE A 191 -4.88 -5.62 8.62
C ILE A 191 -5.20 -7.10 8.32
N TYR A 192 -6.15 -7.66 9.07
CA TYR A 192 -6.92 -8.83 8.66
C TYR A 192 -8.15 -8.34 7.92
N ASN A 193 -8.41 -8.79 6.68
CA ASN A 193 -9.48 -8.31 5.83
C ASN A 193 -10.40 -9.44 5.38
N ASP A 194 -11.73 -9.29 5.53
CA ASP A 194 -12.68 -10.32 5.11
C ASP A 194 -14.08 -9.72 4.77
N TYR A 195 -14.87 -10.49 4.01
CA TYR A 195 -16.24 -10.10 3.63
C TYR A 195 -17.29 -10.74 4.56
N ASN A 196 -18.54 -10.27 4.48
CA ASN A 196 -19.67 -10.72 5.28
C ASN A 196 -19.53 -10.58 6.82
N THR A 197 -18.47 -9.97 7.27
CA THR A 197 -18.07 -9.91 8.69
C THR A 197 -18.78 -8.78 9.48
N ILE A 198 -19.63 -8.02 8.82
CA ILE A 198 -20.57 -7.08 9.45
C ILE A 198 -22.00 -7.30 8.99
N GLU A 199 -22.21 -8.24 8.08
CA GLU A 199 -23.50 -8.61 7.50
C GLU A 199 -24.11 -9.84 8.19
N TRP A 200 -23.33 -10.89 8.41
CA TRP A 200 -23.80 -12.20 8.88
C TRP A 200 -23.27 -12.57 10.26
N GLY A 201 -24.17 -12.84 11.19
CA GLY A 201 -23.84 -13.05 12.61
C GLY A 201 -22.81 -14.16 12.88
N SER A 202 -22.84 -15.28 12.15
CA SER A 202 -21.87 -16.38 12.32
C SER A 202 -20.44 -15.97 11.98
N GLU A 203 -20.28 -15.16 10.94
CA GLU A 203 -18.97 -14.69 10.47
C GLU A 203 -18.43 -13.59 11.39
N VAL A 204 -19.31 -12.70 11.84
CA VAL A 204 -18.99 -11.73 12.90
C VAL A 204 -18.47 -12.43 14.16
N ASP A 205 -19.20 -13.45 14.65
CA ASP A 205 -18.83 -14.16 15.88
C ASP A 205 -17.50 -14.92 15.73
N TRP A 206 -17.23 -15.47 14.55
CA TRP A 206 -15.94 -16.10 14.27
C TRP A 206 -14.82 -15.05 14.25
N GLN A 207 -15.04 -13.91 13.59
CA GLN A 207 -14.03 -12.85 13.51
C GLN A 207 -13.73 -12.24 14.88
N VAL A 208 -14.74 -12.11 15.75
CA VAL A 208 -14.54 -11.71 17.16
C VAL A 208 -13.66 -12.71 17.91
N LYS A 209 -13.90 -14.03 17.75
CA LYS A 209 -13.06 -15.08 18.34
C LYS A 209 -11.63 -15.02 17.82
N MET A 210 -11.47 -14.91 16.51
CA MET A 210 -10.16 -14.76 15.86
C MET A 210 -9.42 -13.53 16.40
N ALA A 211 -10.03 -12.36 16.34
CA ALA A 211 -9.41 -11.11 16.80
C ALA A 211 -9.02 -11.18 18.29
N THR A 212 -9.86 -11.78 19.13
CA THR A 212 -9.56 -12.01 20.55
C THR A 212 -8.33 -12.91 20.73
N ALA A 213 -8.24 -14.00 19.95
CA ALA A 213 -7.09 -14.89 19.98
C ALA A 213 -5.81 -14.20 19.45
N MET A 214 -5.91 -13.42 18.38
CA MET A 214 -4.81 -12.65 17.84
C MET A 214 -4.24 -11.68 18.88
N LYS A 215 -5.11 -10.95 19.58
CA LYS A 215 -4.71 -10.01 20.63
C LYS A 215 -4.06 -10.72 21.82
N LYS A 216 -4.67 -11.82 22.29
CA LYS A 216 -4.15 -12.63 23.41
C LYS A 216 -2.73 -13.16 23.14
N ASN A 217 -2.41 -13.44 21.88
CA ASN A 217 -1.13 -14.05 21.47
C ASN A 217 -0.13 -13.03 20.88
N ASN A 218 -0.38 -11.72 21.04
CA ASN A 218 0.49 -10.65 20.54
C ASN A 218 0.87 -10.88 19.06
N SER A 219 -0.15 -10.96 18.20
CA SER A 219 0.02 -11.33 16.79
C SER A 219 0.61 -10.22 15.91
N GLU A 220 0.75 -8.99 16.42
CA GLU A 220 1.14 -7.80 15.66
C GLU A 220 0.07 -7.28 14.67
N MET A 221 -1.17 -7.80 14.73
CA MET A 221 -2.29 -7.24 13.99
C MET A 221 -2.68 -5.88 14.58
N ASP A 222 -2.90 -4.87 13.73
CA ASP A 222 -3.27 -3.52 14.15
C ASP A 222 -4.74 -3.20 13.96
N ALA A 223 -5.38 -3.74 12.92
CA ALA A 223 -6.74 -3.39 12.55
C ALA A 223 -7.51 -4.56 11.95
N ILE A 224 -8.83 -4.44 11.99
CA ILE A 224 -9.76 -5.33 11.30
C ILE A 224 -10.31 -4.60 10.08
N GLY A 225 -10.11 -5.19 8.89
CA GLY A 225 -10.76 -4.80 7.66
C GLY A 225 -12.09 -5.54 7.48
N VAL A 226 -13.13 -4.80 7.16
CA VAL A 226 -14.45 -5.34 6.82
C VAL A 226 -14.78 -4.89 5.39
N GLN A 227 -14.92 -5.85 4.47
CA GLN A 227 -15.13 -5.52 3.04
C GLN A 227 -16.44 -4.79 2.78
N ALA A 228 -17.51 -5.15 3.49
CA ALA A 228 -18.82 -4.50 3.42
C ALA A 228 -19.50 -4.57 2.04
N HIS A 229 -19.17 -5.58 1.21
CA HIS A 229 -19.75 -5.74 -0.13
C HIS A 229 -21.25 -5.98 -0.16
N ASP A 230 -21.80 -6.60 0.88
CA ASP A 230 -23.21 -6.90 1.01
C ASP A 230 -23.91 -6.10 2.13
N ALA A 231 -23.20 -5.17 2.75
CA ALA A 231 -23.76 -4.33 3.82
C ALA A 231 -25.01 -3.56 3.36
N TRP A 232 -25.05 -3.11 2.11
CA TRP A 232 -26.19 -2.39 1.53
C TRP A 232 -27.48 -3.20 1.45
N LYS A 233 -27.42 -4.54 1.59
CA LYS A 233 -28.58 -5.44 1.65
C LYS A 233 -29.11 -5.64 3.05
N VAL A 234 -28.40 -5.15 4.07
CA VAL A 234 -28.67 -5.37 5.49
C VAL A 234 -29.09 -4.05 6.15
N ALA A 235 -30.01 -4.11 7.10
CA ALA A 235 -30.42 -2.91 7.83
C ALA A 235 -29.23 -2.26 8.53
N THR A 236 -29.10 -0.94 8.40
CA THR A 236 -27.96 -0.16 8.94
C THR A 236 -27.73 -0.39 10.44
N ASN A 237 -28.79 -0.53 11.24
CA ASN A 237 -28.66 -0.84 12.66
C ASN A 237 -28.08 -2.23 12.95
N THR A 238 -28.34 -3.23 12.10
CA THR A 238 -27.73 -4.56 12.20
C THR A 238 -26.25 -4.48 11.89
N VAL A 239 -25.89 -3.82 10.79
CA VAL A 239 -24.49 -3.57 10.40
C VAL A 239 -23.75 -2.85 11.53
N LYS A 240 -24.34 -1.78 12.08
CA LYS A 240 -23.78 -1.06 13.23
C LYS A 240 -23.54 -1.96 14.44
N GLY A 241 -24.55 -2.75 14.82
CA GLY A 241 -24.44 -3.67 15.97
C GLY A 241 -23.31 -4.70 15.79
N ASN A 242 -23.07 -5.17 14.56
CA ASN A 242 -21.98 -6.08 14.24
C ASN A 242 -20.61 -5.37 14.28
N ILE A 243 -20.53 -4.14 13.80
CA ILE A 243 -19.32 -3.30 13.95
C ILE A 243 -19.03 -3.06 15.45
N ASP A 244 -20.03 -2.77 16.27
CA ASP A 244 -19.86 -2.59 17.70
C ASP A 244 -19.28 -3.86 18.38
N LYS A 245 -19.71 -5.07 17.97
CA LYS A 245 -19.14 -6.34 18.44
C LYS A 245 -17.66 -6.50 18.07
N LEU A 246 -17.31 -6.21 16.83
CA LEU A 246 -15.90 -6.27 16.38
C LEU A 246 -15.07 -5.23 17.13
N ALA A 247 -15.56 -4.01 17.25
CA ALA A 247 -14.87 -2.92 17.94
C ALA A 247 -14.64 -3.22 19.44
N ALA A 248 -15.52 -4.02 20.07
CA ALA A 248 -15.35 -4.47 21.46
C ALA A 248 -14.12 -5.36 21.67
N THR A 249 -13.53 -5.94 20.62
CA THR A 249 -12.23 -6.64 20.67
C THR A 249 -11.06 -5.69 20.93
N GLY A 250 -11.29 -4.37 20.79
CA GLY A 250 -10.31 -3.31 20.99
C GLY A 250 -9.41 -3.05 19.78
N TYR A 251 -9.74 -3.58 18.61
CA TYR A 251 -9.12 -3.21 17.35
C TYR A 251 -9.89 -2.07 16.68
N PRO A 252 -9.19 -1.13 16.02
CA PRO A 252 -9.79 -0.21 15.06
C PRO A 252 -10.35 -0.96 13.85
N ILE A 253 -11.39 -0.41 13.24
CA ILE A 253 -12.07 -0.97 12.07
C ILE A 253 -11.76 -0.14 10.82
N ILE A 254 -11.48 -0.78 9.72
CA ILE A 254 -11.40 -0.19 8.39
C ILE A 254 -12.52 -0.77 7.55
N VAL A 255 -13.42 0.07 7.03
CA VAL A 255 -14.36 -0.35 5.99
C VAL A 255 -13.57 -0.36 4.68
N SER A 256 -13.16 -1.56 4.26
CA SER A 256 -12.04 -1.73 3.34
C SER A 256 -12.43 -1.81 1.86
N GLU A 257 -13.70 -2.17 1.54
CA GLU A 257 -14.14 -2.47 0.17
C GLU A 257 -15.63 -2.14 -0.05
N TYR A 258 -16.16 -1.11 0.63
CA TYR A 258 -17.57 -0.78 0.55
C TYR A 258 -18.04 -0.52 -0.88
N ASP A 259 -19.16 -1.12 -1.26
CA ASP A 259 -19.87 -0.84 -2.50
C ASP A 259 -21.40 -1.00 -2.33
N ILE A 260 -22.16 -0.40 -3.24
CA ILE A 260 -23.63 -0.46 -3.25
C ILE A 260 -24.06 -0.92 -4.64
N GLY A 261 -24.45 -2.19 -4.76
CA GLY A 261 -24.85 -2.82 -6.00
C GLY A 261 -26.27 -2.44 -6.45
N GLU A 262 -26.56 -1.13 -6.56
CA GLU A 262 -27.87 -0.59 -6.88
C GLU A 262 -27.82 0.33 -8.11
N SER A 263 -28.60 0.01 -9.11
CA SER A 263 -28.64 0.76 -10.37
C SER A 263 -29.59 1.97 -10.32
N ASN A 264 -30.57 1.97 -9.41
CA ASN A 264 -31.47 3.10 -9.22
C ASN A 264 -30.76 4.20 -8.41
N ASP A 265 -30.59 5.37 -9.02
CA ASP A 265 -29.83 6.50 -8.46
C ASP A 265 -30.39 6.97 -7.11
N SER A 266 -31.70 7.07 -6.97
CA SER A 266 -32.35 7.53 -5.73
C SER A 266 -32.14 6.51 -4.61
N ARG A 267 -32.26 5.23 -4.92
CA ARG A 267 -32.06 4.15 -3.94
C ARG A 267 -30.59 4.01 -3.54
N GLN A 268 -29.65 4.08 -4.50
CA GLN A 268 -28.22 4.06 -4.21
C GLN A 268 -27.84 5.22 -3.29
N LYS A 269 -28.32 6.43 -3.60
CA LYS A 269 -28.10 7.62 -2.76
C LYS A 269 -28.68 7.44 -1.35
N GLN A 270 -29.91 6.94 -1.22
CA GLN A 270 -30.53 6.70 0.09
C GLN A 270 -29.69 5.73 0.95
N ILE A 271 -29.24 4.62 0.37
CA ILE A 271 -28.40 3.65 1.07
C ILE A 271 -27.06 4.30 1.48
N MET A 272 -26.45 5.07 0.58
CA MET A 272 -25.21 5.81 0.85
C MET A 272 -25.42 6.78 2.02
N GLU A 273 -26.51 7.53 2.03
CA GLU A 273 -26.85 8.47 3.11
C GLU A 273 -26.96 7.77 4.47
N GLU A 274 -27.67 6.63 4.53
CA GLU A 274 -27.90 5.90 5.75
C GLU A 274 -26.61 5.20 6.26
N GLN A 275 -25.96 4.41 5.42
CA GLN A 275 -24.84 3.57 5.85
C GLN A 275 -23.52 4.32 5.95
N PHE A 276 -23.18 5.15 4.95
CA PHE A 276 -21.94 5.90 5.02
C PHE A 276 -21.94 6.93 6.16
N THR A 277 -23.09 7.55 6.47
CA THR A 277 -23.21 8.42 7.65
C THR A 277 -22.90 7.64 8.93
N MET A 278 -23.39 6.42 9.05
CA MET A 278 -23.09 5.56 10.20
C MET A 278 -21.60 5.19 10.25
N PHE A 279 -20.99 4.76 9.13
CA PHE A 279 -19.57 4.46 9.09
C PHE A 279 -18.71 5.67 9.42
N TRP A 280 -19.01 6.82 8.82
CA TRP A 280 -18.22 8.04 9.02
C TRP A 280 -18.27 8.54 10.46
N ASN A 281 -19.43 8.42 11.13
CA ASN A 281 -19.61 8.89 12.49
C ASN A 281 -19.28 7.83 13.57
N HIS A 282 -18.90 6.60 13.20
CA HIS A 282 -18.55 5.57 14.17
C HIS A 282 -17.12 5.77 14.70
N PRO A 283 -16.89 5.95 16.03
CA PRO A 283 -15.59 6.36 16.57
C PRO A 283 -14.48 5.32 16.37
N LYS A 284 -14.82 4.05 16.20
CA LYS A 284 -13.86 2.96 15.99
C LYS A 284 -13.51 2.72 14.52
N ILE A 285 -14.20 3.35 13.59
CA ILE A 285 -13.87 3.30 12.17
C ILE A 285 -12.86 4.41 11.86
N VAL A 286 -11.74 4.04 11.23
CA VAL A 286 -10.63 4.98 10.92
C VAL A 286 -10.62 5.44 9.46
N GLY A 287 -11.40 4.80 8.60
CA GLY A 287 -11.54 5.19 7.20
C GLY A 287 -12.43 4.24 6.42
N VAL A 288 -12.81 4.68 5.22
CA VAL A 288 -13.65 3.95 4.28
C VAL A 288 -12.99 3.95 2.91
N THR A 289 -12.78 2.78 2.32
CA THR A 289 -12.43 2.60 0.90
C THR A 289 -13.67 2.15 0.16
N TYR A 290 -14.12 2.93 -0.82
CA TYR A 290 -15.18 2.53 -1.74
C TYR A 290 -14.59 1.67 -2.86
N TRP A 291 -15.23 0.54 -3.22
CA TRP A 291 -14.60 -0.46 -4.10
C TRP A 291 -15.03 -0.31 -5.56
N GLY A 292 -14.40 0.66 -6.23
CA GLY A 292 -14.66 0.97 -7.64
C GLY A 292 -15.75 2.02 -7.85
N TYR A 293 -15.43 3.10 -8.55
CA TYR A 293 -16.34 4.24 -8.66
C TYR A 293 -16.81 4.54 -10.09
N ILE A 294 -16.27 3.88 -11.12
CA ILE A 294 -16.65 4.14 -12.50
C ILE A 294 -17.74 3.18 -12.97
N VAL A 295 -18.87 3.71 -13.40
CA VAL A 295 -20.00 2.93 -13.92
C VAL A 295 -19.54 2.04 -15.08
N GLY A 296 -19.87 0.76 -15.01
CA GLY A 296 -19.51 -0.23 -16.02
C GLY A 296 -18.05 -0.72 -15.98
N ARG A 297 -17.24 -0.22 -15.03
CA ARG A 297 -15.83 -0.63 -14.82
C ARG A 297 -15.56 -1.12 -13.40
N THR A 298 -16.56 -1.65 -12.74
CA THR A 298 -16.51 -2.21 -11.40
C THR A 298 -16.70 -3.72 -11.46
N TRP A 299 -16.19 -4.45 -10.47
CA TRP A 299 -16.31 -5.91 -10.41
C TRP A 299 -17.77 -6.40 -10.31
N ARG A 300 -18.67 -5.55 -9.78
CA ARG A 300 -20.11 -5.84 -9.62
C ARG A 300 -20.93 -4.74 -10.30
N ASN A 301 -21.98 -5.14 -11.02
CA ASN A 301 -22.90 -4.20 -11.65
C ASN A 301 -23.61 -3.30 -10.62
N GLY A 302 -23.86 -2.05 -11.00
CA GLY A 302 -24.61 -1.09 -10.18
C GLY A 302 -23.80 -0.34 -9.14
N THR A 303 -22.54 -0.75 -8.85
CA THR A 303 -21.74 -0.15 -7.78
C THR A 303 -21.07 1.18 -8.17
N GLY A 304 -20.86 1.46 -9.46
CA GLY A 304 -20.24 2.71 -9.90
C GLY A 304 -20.98 3.97 -9.44
N LEU A 305 -20.25 5.03 -9.20
CA LEU A 305 -20.72 6.33 -8.69
C LEU A 305 -20.52 7.47 -9.71
N LEU A 306 -19.64 7.30 -10.68
CA LEU A 306 -19.28 8.27 -11.70
C LEU A 306 -19.41 7.63 -13.08
N ASN A 307 -20.16 8.25 -13.96
CA ASN A 307 -20.22 7.83 -15.37
C ASN A 307 -18.86 8.07 -16.04
N ASP A 308 -18.51 7.27 -17.03
CA ASP A 308 -17.20 7.35 -17.70
C ASP A 308 -16.92 8.73 -18.31
N GLY A 309 -17.98 9.43 -18.75
CA GLY A 309 -17.93 10.81 -19.23
C GLY A 309 -17.81 11.88 -18.13
N GLY A 310 -17.68 11.51 -16.85
CA GLY A 310 -17.46 12.42 -15.73
C GLY A 310 -18.73 12.97 -15.05
N ALA A 311 -19.93 12.52 -15.44
CA ALA A 311 -21.17 12.89 -14.75
C ALA A 311 -21.31 12.07 -13.45
N GLU A 312 -21.41 12.75 -12.32
CA GLU A 312 -21.60 12.13 -11.00
C GLU A 312 -23.02 11.58 -10.85
N ARG A 313 -23.14 10.37 -10.30
CA ARG A 313 -24.44 9.90 -9.80
C ARG A 313 -24.78 10.62 -8.49
N PRO A 314 -26.06 10.78 -8.14
CA PRO A 314 -26.47 11.53 -6.94
C PRO A 314 -25.81 11.04 -5.62
N ALA A 315 -25.47 9.75 -5.53
CA ALA A 315 -24.75 9.18 -4.40
C ALA A 315 -23.34 9.77 -4.24
N LEU A 316 -22.59 9.97 -5.34
CA LEU A 316 -21.25 10.57 -5.29
C LEU A 316 -21.31 12.05 -4.92
N THR A 317 -22.22 12.79 -5.53
CA THR A 317 -22.40 14.21 -5.19
C THR A 317 -22.72 14.41 -3.71
N TRP A 318 -23.62 13.57 -3.18
CA TRP A 318 -23.94 13.60 -1.75
C TRP A 318 -22.72 13.23 -0.88
N LEU A 319 -22.00 12.15 -1.22
CA LEU A 319 -20.82 11.68 -0.48
C LEU A 319 -19.77 12.79 -0.36
N VAL A 320 -19.46 13.45 -1.47
CA VAL A 320 -18.48 14.54 -1.53
C VAL A 320 -18.91 15.70 -0.62
N ASP A 321 -20.16 16.11 -0.72
CA ASP A 321 -20.70 17.20 0.09
C ASP A 321 -20.76 16.86 1.57
N PHE A 322 -21.17 15.62 1.90
CA PHE A 322 -21.23 15.15 3.28
C PHE A 322 -19.86 15.15 3.94
N VAL A 323 -18.84 14.57 3.29
CA VAL A 323 -17.48 14.49 3.86
C VAL A 323 -16.87 15.89 4.02
N LYS A 324 -17.03 16.79 3.06
CA LYS A 324 -16.58 18.19 3.18
C LYS A 324 -17.21 18.93 4.36
N LYS A 325 -18.48 18.66 4.65
CA LYS A 325 -19.20 19.27 5.77
C LYS A 325 -18.87 18.64 7.12
N ASN A 326 -18.28 17.44 7.11
CA ASN A 326 -17.96 16.65 8.31
C ASN A 326 -16.47 16.21 8.32
N PRO A 327 -15.51 17.16 8.32
CA PRO A 327 -14.08 16.84 8.21
C PRO A 327 -13.50 16.24 9.48
N ASN A 328 -14.15 16.39 10.63
CA ASN A 328 -13.70 15.91 11.93
C ASN A 328 -14.72 14.97 12.57
N PRO A 329 -15.03 13.82 11.94
CA PRO A 329 -15.90 12.83 12.56
C PRO A 329 -15.25 12.22 13.81
N PRO A 330 -16.01 11.63 14.75
CA PRO A 330 -15.44 10.91 15.87
C PRO A 330 -14.46 9.85 15.40
N ASN A 331 -13.25 9.84 15.99
CA ASN A 331 -12.20 8.86 15.67
C ASN A 331 -11.32 8.64 16.91
N ASP A 332 -11.35 7.43 17.46
CA ASP A 332 -10.55 7.06 18.63
C ASP A 332 -9.07 6.77 18.26
N TYR A 333 -8.76 6.64 16.96
CA TYR A 333 -7.45 6.28 16.45
C TYR A 333 -6.93 7.26 15.36
N PRO A 334 -6.92 8.57 15.59
CA PRO A 334 -6.66 9.58 14.54
C PRO A 334 -5.25 9.54 13.97
N LYS A 335 -4.33 8.82 14.62
CA LYS A 335 -2.93 8.67 14.19
C LYS A 335 -2.58 7.27 13.72
N LEU A 336 -3.56 6.38 13.56
CA LEU A 336 -3.29 5.00 13.16
C LEU A 336 -2.69 4.96 11.74
N VAL A 337 -3.35 5.62 10.79
CA VAL A 337 -2.86 5.68 9.41
C VAL A 337 -2.05 6.96 9.23
N LYS A 338 -0.77 6.81 8.93
CA LYS A 338 0.13 7.93 8.61
C LYS A 338 0.05 8.24 7.13
N MET A 339 0.12 9.52 6.77
CA MET A 339 0.27 9.91 5.37
C MET A 339 1.73 9.72 4.92
N PRO A 340 2.02 9.59 3.62
CA PRO A 340 3.39 9.38 3.13
C PRO A 340 4.43 10.36 3.67
N ASP A 341 4.05 11.62 3.82
CA ASP A 341 4.94 12.68 4.36
C ASP A 341 5.21 12.52 5.86
N ASP A 342 4.36 11.78 6.59
CA ASP A 342 4.49 11.51 8.02
C ASP A 342 5.26 10.21 8.30
N VAL A 343 5.52 9.41 7.28
CA VAL A 343 6.28 8.17 7.41
C VAL A 343 7.77 8.50 7.35
N SER A 344 8.39 8.71 8.49
CA SER A 344 9.85 8.69 8.57
C SER A 344 10.32 7.27 8.26
N VAL A 345 10.87 7.06 7.08
CA VAL A 345 11.64 5.84 6.81
C VAL A 345 12.81 5.86 7.77
N ALA A 346 12.82 4.95 8.74
CA ALA A 346 13.93 4.87 9.67
C ALA A 346 15.24 4.70 8.86
N PRO A 347 16.32 5.45 9.19
CA PRO A 347 17.54 5.41 8.40
C PRO A 347 18.31 4.08 8.48
N HIS A 348 17.70 3.03 9.00
CA HIS A 348 18.30 1.72 9.21
C HIS A 348 17.51 0.60 8.56
N THR A 349 17.51 0.55 7.23
CA THR A 349 17.18 -0.70 6.56
C THR A 349 18.47 -1.48 6.37
N THR A 350 18.70 -2.46 7.21
CA THR A 350 19.81 -3.41 7.06
C THR A 350 19.39 -4.42 6.00
N TYR A 351 19.98 -4.35 4.83
CA TYR A 351 19.76 -5.38 3.80
C TYR A 351 20.72 -6.54 4.05
N THR A 352 20.17 -7.73 4.27
CA THR A 352 20.94 -8.97 4.25
C THR A 352 21.03 -9.45 2.82
N ILE A 353 22.21 -9.34 2.20
CA ILE A 353 22.45 -9.92 0.88
C ILE A 353 22.80 -11.38 1.10
N ILE A 354 21.85 -12.28 0.86
CA ILE A 354 22.10 -13.71 0.86
C ILE A 354 22.50 -14.10 -0.56
N SER A 355 23.79 -14.32 -0.79
CA SER A 355 24.27 -14.96 -2.00
C SER A 355 24.20 -16.49 -1.82
N LYS A 356 23.27 -17.13 -2.49
CA LYS A 356 23.15 -18.61 -2.45
C LYS A 356 24.33 -19.35 -3.15
N LYS A 357 25.22 -18.68 -3.90
CA LYS A 357 26.36 -19.29 -4.62
C LYS A 357 27.40 -18.26 -5.02
N ALA A 358 28.35 -17.95 -4.17
CA ALA A 358 29.75 -17.66 -4.57
C ALA A 358 30.57 -17.35 -3.30
N ASP A 359 31.71 -18.01 -3.16
CA ASP A 359 32.78 -17.51 -2.30
C ASP A 359 33.26 -16.16 -2.88
N VAL A 360 33.00 -15.10 -2.15
CA VAL A 360 33.36 -13.73 -2.57
C VAL A 360 34.63 -13.34 -1.81
N SER A 361 35.71 -13.08 -2.53
CA SER A 361 36.94 -12.54 -1.96
C SER A 361 37.26 -11.19 -2.60
N GLY A 362 37.39 -10.14 -1.78
CA GLY A 362 37.82 -8.82 -2.22
C GLY A 362 36.97 -7.67 -1.69
N PRO A 363 37.38 -6.42 -1.92
CA PRO A 363 36.66 -5.25 -1.43
C PRO A 363 35.31 -5.10 -2.13
N MET A 364 34.24 -4.97 -1.34
CA MET A 364 32.89 -4.65 -1.83
C MET A 364 32.72 -3.14 -1.86
N GLN A 365 32.21 -2.63 -2.97
CA GLN A 365 31.91 -1.22 -3.15
C GLN A 365 30.41 -1.04 -3.43
N ILE A 366 29.77 -0.16 -2.68
CA ILE A 366 28.36 0.16 -2.78
C ILE A 366 28.23 1.59 -3.32
N PHE A 367 27.55 1.73 -4.45
CA PHE A 367 27.28 3.02 -5.08
C PHE A 367 25.79 3.32 -5.08
N ASN A 368 25.40 4.58 -4.92
CA ASN A 368 24.04 5.01 -5.19
C ASN A 368 23.77 5.09 -6.71
N LEU A 369 22.52 5.32 -7.10
CA LEU A 369 22.14 5.39 -8.54
C LEU A 369 22.84 6.52 -9.30
N GLN A 370 23.36 7.53 -8.62
CA GLN A 370 24.16 8.60 -9.22
C GLN A 370 25.63 8.22 -9.37
N GLY A 371 26.01 6.98 -9.10
CA GLY A 371 27.37 6.48 -9.20
C GLY A 371 28.30 6.98 -8.10
N ARG A 372 27.78 7.57 -7.01
CA ARG A 372 28.61 7.99 -5.87
C ARG A 372 28.87 6.81 -4.94
N LEU A 373 30.11 6.63 -4.53
CA LEU A 373 30.49 5.62 -3.54
C LEU A 373 29.80 5.91 -2.21
N SER A 374 28.96 4.97 -1.77
CA SER A 374 28.19 5.10 -0.53
C SER A 374 28.89 4.41 0.64
N SER A 375 29.61 3.32 0.36
CA SER A 375 30.42 2.61 1.36
C SER A 375 31.48 1.75 0.68
N SER A 376 32.64 1.59 1.35
CA SER A 376 33.67 0.60 0.96
C SER A 376 34.14 -0.11 2.21
N ARG A 377 34.26 -1.43 2.16
CA ARG A 377 34.82 -2.23 3.25
C ARG A 377 35.86 -3.20 2.69
N LEU A 378 37.01 -3.25 3.35
CA LEU A 378 38.02 -4.27 3.13
C LEU A 378 37.74 -5.41 4.09
N GLU A 379 37.60 -6.64 3.64
CA GLU A 379 37.47 -7.79 4.51
C GLU A 379 38.54 -8.84 4.29
N ASN A 380 39.08 -9.30 5.41
CA ASN A 380 39.87 -10.52 5.51
C ASN A 380 38.90 -11.67 5.83
N SER A 381 38.79 -12.61 4.93
CA SER A 381 38.39 -14.02 5.06
C SER A 381 37.48 -14.42 6.25
N GLN A 382 36.17 -14.10 6.19
CA GLN A 382 35.09 -14.77 6.92
C GLN A 382 33.79 -14.70 6.10
N PRO A 383 32.83 -15.65 6.27
CA PRO A 383 31.61 -15.67 5.49
C PRO A 383 30.79 -14.39 5.72
N MET A 384 30.18 -13.93 4.66
CA MET A 384 29.49 -12.67 4.46
C MET A 384 28.89 -12.02 5.71
N SER A 385 29.40 -10.87 6.06
CA SER A 385 28.80 -9.99 7.06
C SER A 385 27.84 -8.99 6.41
N VAL A 386 26.77 -8.70 7.11
CA VAL A 386 25.78 -7.67 6.76
C VAL A 386 26.47 -6.30 6.70
N VAL A 387 26.36 -5.64 5.56
CA VAL A 387 26.85 -4.25 5.42
C VAL A 387 25.65 -3.31 5.64
N PRO A 388 25.61 -2.56 6.74
CA PRO A 388 24.57 -1.52 6.88
C PRO A 388 24.82 -0.40 5.88
N VAL A 389 23.84 -0.13 5.02
CA VAL A 389 23.89 1.00 4.10
C VAL A 389 23.01 2.10 4.64
N ASN A 390 23.63 3.15 5.17
CA ASN A 390 22.95 4.36 5.61
C ASN A 390 22.60 5.20 4.39
N SER A 391 21.35 5.15 3.93
CA SER A 391 20.86 6.14 2.98
C SER A 391 19.34 6.28 3.02
N ALA A 392 18.92 7.49 2.87
CA ALA A 392 17.52 7.87 2.94
C ALA A 392 16.69 7.50 1.70
N HIS A 393 17.28 7.17 0.55
CA HIS A 393 16.56 6.85 -0.68
C HIS A 393 17.46 6.09 -1.67
N GLY A 394 16.96 5.00 -2.24
CA GLY A 394 17.37 4.59 -3.57
C GLY A 394 17.89 3.17 -3.74
N CYS A 395 17.83 2.74 -4.97
CA CYS A 395 18.50 1.55 -5.47
C CYS A 395 20.03 1.71 -5.39
N TYR A 396 20.73 0.62 -5.17
CA TYR A 396 22.20 0.58 -5.11
C TYR A 396 22.74 -0.35 -6.17
N ILE A 397 23.89 0.01 -6.70
CA ILE A 397 24.71 -0.89 -7.51
C ILE A 397 25.77 -1.47 -6.58
N ILE A 398 25.78 -2.78 -6.40
CA ILE A 398 26.79 -3.49 -5.64
C ILE A 398 27.76 -4.11 -6.64
N ASN A 399 29.01 -3.67 -6.60
CA ASN A 399 30.10 -4.29 -7.33
C ASN A 399 30.93 -5.14 -6.38
N TYR A 400 31.12 -6.40 -6.69
CA TYR A 400 32.05 -7.27 -5.98
C TYR A 400 32.81 -8.14 -6.99
N LYS A 401 33.99 -8.64 -6.61
CA LYS A 401 34.77 -9.55 -7.44
C LYS A 401 34.52 -10.97 -6.98
N ASP A 402 34.27 -11.87 -7.90
CA ASP A 402 34.29 -13.31 -7.64
C ASP A 402 35.69 -13.84 -7.40
N MET A 403 35.84 -15.09 -7.01
CA MET A 403 37.13 -15.74 -6.76
C MET A 403 38.00 -15.86 -8.02
N GLN A 404 37.45 -15.64 -9.22
CA GLN A 404 38.15 -15.68 -10.50
C GLN A 404 38.50 -14.27 -10.99
N GLY A 405 38.20 -13.23 -10.21
CA GLY A 405 38.51 -11.83 -10.56
C GLY A 405 37.49 -11.15 -11.46
N GLY A 406 36.37 -11.83 -11.77
CA GLY A 406 35.25 -11.27 -12.50
C GLY A 406 34.48 -10.24 -11.67
N THR A 407 34.06 -9.12 -12.26
CA THR A 407 33.24 -8.12 -11.58
C THR A 407 31.76 -8.47 -11.76
N ILE A 408 31.06 -8.74 -10.67
CA ILE A 408 29.61 -8.95 -10.67
C ILE A 408 28.94 -7.63 -10.28
N LYS A 409 27.93 -7.21 -11.06
CA LYS A 409 27.11 -6.04 -10.77
C LYS A 409 25.68 -6.50 -10.46
N SER A 410 25.20 -6.13 -9.31
CA SER A 410 23.79 -6.32 -8.95
C SER A 410 23.14 -4.95 -8.73
N LEU A 411 22.00 -4.73 -9.37
CA LEU A 411 21.15 -3.56 -9.14
C LEU A 411 20.05 -3.98 -8.17
N ARG A 412 19.89 -3.28 -7.08
CA ARG A 412 18.78 -3.45 -6.13
C ARG A 412 18.26 -2.10 -5.65
#